data_3cc38b9c448c8877495900703197f10b
#
_entry.id   3cc38b9c448c8877495900703197f10b
#
_cell.length_a   1.000
_cell.length_b   1.000
_cell.length_c   1.000
_cell.angle_alpha   90.00
_cell.angle_beta   90.00
_cell.angle_gamma   90.00
#
_symmetry.space_group_name_H-M   'P 1'
#
loop_
_entity.id
_entity.type
_entity.pdbx_description
1 polymer ?
#
loop_
_entity_poly.entity_id
_entity_poly.type
_entity_poly.pdbx_seq_one_letter_code
_entity_poly.pdbx_strand_id
1 'polypeptide(L)'
;MKIAFIGLGIMGKPMAKNLIKAGHELFVFDRNPAANEEMKAAGANICASSADTVKNVDLVITMLPNSPQVKSVMLEEDKLADAMPKTAVFIDCSSINPVASREIAAELEKRGIDMLDAPVSGGQPKAIDGTLSFMVGGKEEVFNRFKPVLASMGSSVVLCGGIGAGNVTKLCNQTIVAVNIAVLAEAMQMGQMCGVEPQKIFEAIRGGLAGSTVMNAKAPMMMDQNFEPGFRIDLHIKDLKNVVDAASVGSL
;
A
#
# COMPACT_ATOMS: atom_id res chain seq x y z
N MET A 1 7.57 -10.85 17.02
CA MET A 1 6.11 -11.06 16.95
C MET A 1 5.82 -12.09 15.86
N LYS A 2 4.72 -12.81 15.98
CA LYS A 2 4.20 -13.71 14.95
C LYS A 2 3.24 -12.93 14.05
N ILE A 3 3.52 -12.87 12.76
CA ILE A 3 2.79 -12.04 11.79
C ILE A 3 2.32 -12.90 10.62
N ALA A 4 1.01 -12.89 10.34
CA ALA A 4 0.48 -13.40 9.09
C ALA A 4 0.57 -12.30 8.02
N PHE A 5 1.11 -12.60 6.84
CA PHE A 5 1.17 -11.67 5.73
C PHE A 5 0.49 -12.25 4.49
N ILE A 6 -0.58 -11.59 4.05
CA ILE A 6 -1.44 -12.04 2.95
C ILE A 6 -1.28 -11.08 1.75
N GLY A 7 -0.97 -11.66 0.60
CA GLY A 7 -0.75 -10.90 -0.64
C GLY A 7 0.74 -10.67 -0.89
N LEU A 8 1.38 -11.65 -1.57
CA LEU A 8 2.80 -11.66 -1.89
C LEU A 8 3.10 -11.16 -3.32
N GLY A 9 2.40 -10.11 -3.72
CA GLY A 9 2.65 -9.43 -4.98
C GLY A 9 3.92 -8.57 -4.97
N ILE A 10 4.03 -7.70 -5.99
CA ILE A 10 5.20 -6.82 -6.20
C ILE A 10 5.53 -5.93 -4.98
N MET A 11 4.52 -5.55 -4.21
CA MET A 11 4.68 -4.76 -2.98
C MET A 11 4.81 -5.65 -1.75
N GLY A 12 3.95 -6.67 -1.62
CA GLY A 12 3.85 -7.47 -0.40
C GLY A 12 5.10 -8.32 -0.12
N LYS A 13 5.71 -8.94 -1.14
CA LYS A 13 6.93 -9.73 -0.95
C LYS A 13 8.08 -8.93 -0.32
N PRO A 14 8.50 -7.77 -0.85
CA PRO A 14 9.55 -6.99 -0.24
C PRO A 14 9.18 -6.47 1.16
N MET A 15 7.93 -6.08 1.39
CA MET A 15 7.46 -5.69 2.73
C MET A 15 7.59 -6.85 3.72
N ALA A 16 7.12 -8.04 3.36
CA ALA A 16 7.25 -9.24 4.18
C ALA A 16 8.73 -9.60 4.46
N LYS A 17 9.62 -9.48 3.48
CA LYS A 17 11.06 -9.68 3.67
C LYS A 17 11.67 -8.68 4.66
N ASN A 18 11.23 -7.43 4.68
CA ASN A 18 11.71 -6.45 5.65
C ASN A 18 11.24 -6.77 7.07
N LEU A 19 10.03 -7.32 7.25
CA LEU A 19 9.57 -7.83 8.55
C LEU A 19 10.43 -9.00 9.05
N ILE A 20 10.82 -9.92 8.16
CA ILE A 20 11.76 -11.03 8.51
C ILE A 20 13.12 -10.47 8.95
N LYS A 21 13.68 -9.51 8.18
CA LYS A 21 14.94 -8.83 8.53
C LYS A 21 14.88 -8.13 9.88
N ALA A 22 13.71 -7.61 10.26
CA ALA A 22 13.47 -6.99 11.57
C ALA A 22 13.27 -8.02 12.71
N GLY A 23 13.40 -9.32 12.44
CA GLY A 23 13.32 -10.39 13.44
C GLY A 23 11.91 -10.86 13.77
N HIS A 24 10.92 -10.57 12.92
CA HIS A 24 9.57 -11.10 13.08
C HIS A 24 9.45 -12.51 12.47
N GLU A 25 8.65 -13.36 13.10
CA GLU A 25 8.29 -14.68 12.59
C GLU A 25 7.08 -14.54 11.65
N LEU A 26 7.28 -14.81 10.36
CA LEU A 26 6.23 -14.68 9.35
C LEU A 26 5.58 -15.99 8.98
N PHE A 27 4.25 -15.96 8.87
CA PHE A 27 3.39 -17.01 8.34
C PHE A 27 2.73 -16.48 7.07
N VAL A 28 2.94 -17.16 5.94
CA VAL A 28 2.48 -16.70 4.64
C VAL A 28 1.82 -17.81 3.84
N PHE A 29 0.91 -17.41 2.97
CA PHE A 29 0.33 -18.24 1.95
C PHE A 29 0.03 -17.38 0.72
N ASP A 30 0.36 -17.89 -0.46
CA ASP A 30 -0.04 -17.32 -1.75
C ASP A 30 -0.52 -18.45 -2.67
N ARG A 31 -1.50 -18.15 -3.52
CA ARG A 31 -2.00 -19.08 -4.54
C ARG A 31 -0.96 -19.37 -5.63
N ASN A 32 0.06 -18.51 -5.75
CA ASN A 32 1.21 -18.71 -6.63
C ASN A 32 2.33 -19.47 -5.91
N PRO A 33 2.62 -20.74 -6.25
CA PRO A 33 3.67 -21.54 -5.60
C PRO A 33 5.05 -20.89 -5.66
N ALA A 34 5.38 -20.16 -6.74
CA ALA A 34 6.68 -19.50 -6.87
C ALA A 34 6.88 -18.40 -5.81
N ALA A 35 5.80 -17.69 -5.42
CA ALA A 35 5.86 -16.71 -4.36
C ALA A 35 6.11 -17.37 -2.98
N ASN A 36 5.51 -18.53 -2.73
CA ASN A 36 5.73 -19.29 -1.51
C ASN A 36 7.18 -19.78 -1.39
N GLU A 37 7.74 -20.34 -2.47
CA GLU A 37 9.15 -20.80 -2.47
C GLU A 37 10.13 -19.63 -2.25
N GLU A 38 9.88 -18.48 -2.88
CA GLU A 38 10.69 -17.27 -2.66
C GLU A 38 10.64 -16.82 -1.19
N MET A 39 9.46 -16.85 -0.56
CA MET A 39 9.30 -16.45 0.83
C MET A 39 9.88 -17.47 1.80
N LYS A 40 9.79 -18.78 1.48
CA LYS A 40 10.44 -19.84 2.24
C LYS A 40 11.96 -19.66 2.26
N ALA A 41 12.55 -19.36 1.09
CA ALA A 41 13.98 -19.07 0.99
C ALA A 41 14.40 -17.81 1.79
N ALA A 42 13.47 -16.87 2.00
CA ALA A 42 13.67 -15.69 2.82
C ALA A 42 13.46 -15.95 4.34
N GLY A 43 13.00 -17.14 4.73
CA GLY A 43 12.82 -17.52 6.13
C GLY A 43 11.39 -17.43 6.64
N ALA A 44 10.38 -17.33 5.78
CA ALA A 44 8.97 -17.38 6.17
C ALA A 44 8.48 -18.83 6.38
N ASN A 45 7.53 -19.01 7.27
CA ASN A 45 6.77 -20.25 7.43
C ASN A 45 5.65 -20.29 6.37
N ILE A 46 5.70 -21.27 5.48
CA ILE A 46 4.67 -21.46 4.46
C ILE A 46 3.54 -22.31 5.03
N CYS A 47 2.32 -21.79 4.97
CA CYS A 47 1.11 -22.47 5.43
C CYS A 47 0.38 -23.19 4.30
N ALA A 48 -0.50 -24.11 4.63
CA ALA A 48 -1.27 -24.88 3.65
C ALA A 48 -2.45 -24.08 3.07
N SER A 49 -2.94 -23.10 3.82
CA SER A 49 -4.04 -22.20 3.41
C SER A 49 -3.88 -20.83 4.04
N SER A 50 -4.63 -19.84 3.52
CA SER A 50 -4.72 -18.49 4.11
C SER A 50 -5.25 -18.56 5.57
N ALA A 51 -6.23 -19.40 5.85
CA ALA A 51 -6.78 -19.57 7.20
C ALA A 51 -5.75 -20.15 8.19
N ASP A 52 -4.82 -20.98 7.73
CA ASP A 52 -3.75 -21.52 8.60
C ASP A 52 -2.73 -20.47 9.00
N THR A 53 -2.53 -19.43 8.18
CA THR A 53 -1.58 -18.36 8.47
C THR A 53 -1.96 -17.54 9.70
N VAL A 54 -3.24 -17.44 10.02
CA VAL A 54 -3.75 -16.50 11.04
C VAL A 54 -4.03 -17.14 12.40
N LYS A 55 -3.92 -18.47 12.54
CA LYS A 55 -4.38 -19.19 13.75
C LYS A 55 -3.64 -18.82 15.05
N ASN A 56 -2.36 -18.50 14.97
CA ASN A 56 -1.50 -18.30 16.15
C ASN A 56 -0.59 -17.09 15.98
N VAL A 57 -1.15 -15.95 15.57
CA VAL A 57 -0.40 -14.74 15.29
C VAL A 57 -0.83 -13.57 16.17
N ASP A 58 0.06 -12.60 16.31
CA ASP A 58 -0.19 -11.34 17.02
C ASP A 58 -0.76 -10.27 16.08
N LEU A 59 -0.48 -10.42 14.78
CA LEU A 59 -0.78 -9.42 13.76
C LEU A 59 -1.09 -10.10 12.43
N VAL A 60 -2.13 -9.62 11.74
CA VAL A 60 -2.45 -9.98 10.36
C VAL A 60 -2.27 -8.75 9.48
N ILE A 61 -1.47 -8.86 8.43
CA ILE A 61 -1.24 -7.79 7.44
C ILE A 61 -1.72 -8.25 6.08
N THR A 62 -2.48 -7.38 5.40
CA THR A 62 -2.86 -7.60 3.99
C THR A 62 -2.23 -6.55 3.08
N MET A 63 -1.86 -6.99 1.87
CA MET A 63 -1.42 -6.12 0.77
C MET A 63 -2.03 -6.63 -0.54
N LEU A 64 -3.30 -6.29 -0.76
CA LEU A 64 -4.18 -6.83 -1.79
C LEU A 64 -4.59 -5.76 -2.82
N PRO A 65 -5.11 -6.16 -4.00
CA PRO A 65 -5.36 -5.22 -5.09
C PRO A 65 -6.43 -4.15 -4.80
N ASN A 66 -7.55 -4.50 -4.16
CA ASN A 66 -8.68 -3.57 -3.94
C ASN A 66 -9.65 -4.09 -2.85
N SER A 67 -10.69 -3.30 -2.56
CA SER A 67 -11.72 -3.56 -1.54
C SER A 67 -12.37 -4.95 -1.63
N PRO A 68 -12.79 -5.45 -2.83
CA PRO A 68 -13.38 -6.79 -2.92
C PRO A 68 -12.45 -7.89 -2.42
N GLN A 69 -11.15 -7.83 -2.77
CA GLN A 69 -10.20 -8.85 -2.34
C GLN A 69 -9.96 -8.83 -0.83
N VAL A 70 -9.90 -7.64 -0.21
CA VAL A 70 -9.77 -7.53 1.25
C VAL A 70 -11.00 -8.06 1.95
N LYS A 71 -12.23 -7.71 1.48
CA LYS A 71 -13.48 -8.25 2.01
C LYS A 71 -13.58 -9.76 1.86
N SER A 72 -13.29 -10.29 0.66
CA SER A 72 -13.30 -11.72 0.36
C SER A 72 -12.41 -12.50 1.32
N VAL A 73 -11.16 -12.06 1.48
CA VAL A 73 -10.19 -12.72 2.36
C VAL A 73 -10.58 -12.61 3.83
N MET A 74 -10.98 -11.43 4.30
CA MET A 74 -11.23 -11.22 5.73
C MET A 74 -12.60 -11.73 6.18
N LEU A 75 -13.65 -11.58 5.37
CA LEU A 75 -15.05 -11.71 5.83
C LEU A 75 -15.89 -12.75 5.07
N GLU A 76 -15.55 -13.06 3.80
CA GLU A 76 -16.48 -13.75 2.91
C GLU A 76 -16.02 -15.18 2.55
N GLU A 77 -14.94 -15.31 1.75
CA GLU A 77 -14.44 -16.61 1.25
C GLU A 77 -13.51 -17.27 2.26
N ASP A 78 -12.36 -16.63 2.55
CA ASP A 78 -11.36 -17.20 3.44
C ASP A 78 -11.70 -17.01 4.93
N LYS A 79 -12.54 -16.02 5.26
CA LYS A 79 -13.06 -15.72 6.60
C LYS A 79 -11.97 -15.64 7.67
N LEU A 80 -10.86 -14.99 7.36
CA LEU A 80 -9.71 -14.92 8.27
C LEU A 80 -10.07 -14.30 9.62
N ALA A 81 -11.06 -13.37 9.64
CA ALA A 81 -11.56 -12.77 10.87
C ALA A 81 -12.15 -13.79 11.86
N ASP A 82 -12.70 -14.91 11.37
CA ASP A 82 -13.25 -15.96 12.22
C ASP A 82 -12.17 -16.93 12.74
N ALA A 83 -11.03 -17.01 12.03
CA ALA A 83 -9.93 -17.92 12.35
C ALA A 83 -8.80 -17.27 13.18
N MET A 84 -8.67 -15.94 13.15
CA MET A 84 -7.61 -15.23 13.86
C MET A 84 -7.93 -15.07 15.36
N PRO A 85 -6.90 -15.02 16.24
CA PRO A 85 -7.10 -14.76 17.66
C PRO A 85 -7.71 -13.36 17.88
N LYS A 86 -8.64 -13.24 18.84
CA LYS A 86 -9.24 -11.95 19.23
C LYS A 86 -8.23 -10.94 19.79
N THR A 87 -7.07 -11.41 20.23
CA THR A 87 -5.96 -10.58 20.71
C THR A 87 -5.08 -10.07 19.59
N ALA A 88 -5.22 -10.63 18.38
CA ALA A 88 -4.50 -10.17 17.20
C ALA A 88 -5.14 -8.90 16.62
N VAL A 89 -4.32 -8.10 15.96
CA VAL A 89 -4.77 -6.89 15.26
C VAL A 89 -4.71 -7.14 13.75
N PHE A 90 -5.62 -6.51 13.02
CA PHE A 90 -5.59 -6.50 11.56
C PHE A 90 -5.06 -5.16 11.05
N ILE A 91 -4.06 -5.19 10.17
CA ILE A 91 -3.54 -4.01 9.46
C ILE A 91 -3.67 -4.23 7.96
N ASP A 92 -4.52 -3.42 7.31
CA ASP A 92 -4.65 -3.44 5.86
C ASP A 92 -3.73 -2.39 5.22
N CYS A 93 -2.68 -2.84 4.53
CA CYS A 93 -1.78 -1.98 3.76
C CYS A 93 -2.25 -1.75 2.32
N SER A 94 -3.40 -2.27 1.95
CA SER A 94 -3.98 -2.14 0.62
C SER A 94 -4.52 -0.73 0.38
N SER A 95 -4.44 -0.25 -0.86
CA SER A 95 -5.11 0.98 -1.28
C SER A 95 -6.53 0.64 -1.73
N ILE A 96 -7.50 0.85 -0.83
CA ILE A 96 -8.91 0.52 -1.02
C ILE A 96 -9.81 1.76 -0.81
N ASN A 97 -11.10 1.60 -1.07
CA ASN A 97 -12.08 2.64 -0.77
C ASN A 97 -12.19 2.85 0.75
N PRO A 98 -12.11 4.10 1.27
CA PRO A 98 -12.23 4.39 2.71
C PRO A 98 -13.53 3.90 3.34
N VAL A 99 -14.63 3.87 2.59
CA VAL A 99 -15.91 3.32 3.05
C VAL A 99 -15.78 1.83 3.33
N ALA A 100 -15.12 1.10 2.42
CA ALA A 100 -14.86 -0.33 2.62
C ALA A 100 -13.96 -0.59 3.84
N SER A 101 -12.95 0.26 4.10
CA SER A 101 -12.13 0.16 5.32
C SER A 101 -12.98 0.28 6.59
N ARG A 102 -13.92 1.25 6.62
CA ARG A 102 -14.83 1.44 7.75
C ARG A 102 -15.80 0.27 7.93
N GLU A 103 -16.35 -0.27 6.82
CA GLU A 103 -17.25 -1.43 6.85
C GLU A 103 -16.52 -2.68 7.38
N ILE A 104 -15.30 -2.95 6.90
CA ILE A 104 -14.49 -4.07 7.38
C ILE A 104 -14.19 -3.90 8.87
N ALA A 105 -13.77 -2.71 9.28
CA ALA A 105 -13.45 -2.43 10.69
C ALA A 105 -14.68 -2.62 11.59
N ALA A 106 -15.86 -2.18 11.18
CA ALA A 106 -17.10 -2.38 11.93
C ALA A 106 -17.46 -3.86 12.09
N GLU A 107 -17.22 -4.68 11.06
CA GLU A 107 -17.42 -6.13 11.14
C GLU A 107 -16.38 -6.83 12.05
N LEU A 108 -15.13 -6.34 12.05
CA LEU A 108 -14.08 -6.84 12.94
C LEU A 108 -14.31 -6.43 14.41
N GLU A 109 -14.78 -5.21 14.63
CA GLU A 109 -15.11 -4.72 15.99
C GLU A 109 -16.19 -5.58 16.66
N LYS A 110 -17.22 -6.04 15.92
CA LYS A 110 -18.20 -7.01 16.43
C LYS A 110 -17.57 -8.32 16.90
N ARG A 111 -16.39 -8.66 16.39
CA ARG A 111 -15.63 -9.85 16.77
C ARG A 111 -14.58 -9.56 17.86
N GLY A 112 -14.46 -8.29 18.28
CA GLY A 112 -13.45 -7.84 19.24
C GLY A 112 -12.05 -7.71 18.66
N ILE A 113 -11.93 -7.51 17.35
CA ILE A 113 -10.66 -7.37 16.63
C ILE A 113 -10.46 -5.91 16.25
N ASP A 114 -9.34 -5.32 16.65
CA ASP A 114 -8.96 -3.97 16.23
C ASP A 114 -8.36 -3.97 14.83
N MET A 115 -8.59 -2.88 14.09
CA MET A 115 -8.08 -2.67 12.73
C MET A 115 -7.37 -1.32 12.59
N LEU A 116 -6.31 -1.31 11.78
CA LEU A 116 -5.73 -0.11 11.17
C LEU A 116 -5.82 -0.22 9.64
N ASP A 117 -6.17 0.85 8.95
CA ASP A 117 -5.94 1.01 7.53
C ASP A 117 -4.61 1.78 7.33
N ALA A 118 -3.67 1.18 6.62
CA ALA A 118 -2.30 1.65 6.55
C ALA A 118 -1.73 1.59 5.11
N PRO A 119 -2.40 2.17 4.11
CA PRO A 119 -1.90 2.21 2.75
C PRO A 119 -0.55 2.90 2.65
N VAL A 120 0.19 2.57 1.59
CA VAL A 120 1.59 2.97 1.42
C VAL A 120 1.82 3.80 0.16
N SER A 121 2.87 4.62 0.20
CA SER A 121 3.41 5.33 -0.95
C SER A 121 4.92 5.12 -1.06
N GLY A 122 5.42 5.01 -2.32
CA GLY A 122 6.85 4.85 -2.60
C GLY A 122 7.15 3.85 -3.71
N GLY A 123 6.18 2.98 -4.05
CA GLY A 123 6.35 1.95 -5.09
C GLY A 123 7.32 0.85 -4.69
N GLN A 124 7.58 -0.05 -5.63
CA GLN A 124 8.42 -1.23 -5.40
C GLN A 124 9.83 -0.91 -4.90
N PRO A 125 10.56 0.10 -5.42
CA PRO A 125 11.90 0.41 -4.91
C PRO A 125 11.90 0.71 -3.41
N LYS A 126 10.98 1.57 -2.94
CA LYS A 126 10.89 1.89 -1.52
C LYS A 126 10.36 0.72 -0.67
N ALA A 127 9.56 -0.18 -1.24
CA ALA A 127 9.17 -1.41 -0.55
C ALA A 127 10.37 -2.34 -0.34
N ILE A 128 11.28 -2.43 -1.31
CA ILE A 128 12.53 -3.22 -1.21
C ILE A 128 13.45 -2.60 -0.15
N ASP A 129 13.65 -1.29 -0.18
CA ASP A 129 14.55 -0.57 0.71
C ASP A 129 14.01 -0.41 2.14
N GLY A 130 12.73 -0.73 2.39
CA GLY A 130 12.09 -0.50 3.69
C GLY A 130 11.86 0.99 4.00
N THR A 131 11.68 1.81 2.97
CA THR A 131 11.54 3.28 3.10
C THR A 131 10.18 3.81 2.65
N LEU A 132 9.15 2.97 2.72
CA LEU A 132 7.78 3.36 2.39
C LEU A 132 7.27 4.49 3.31
N SER A 133 6.30 5.26 2.81
CA SER A 133 5.50 6.17 3.61
C SER A 133 4.16 5.51 3.91
N PHE A 134 3.86 5.29 5.18
CA PHE A 134 2.59 4.75 5.67
C PHE A 134 1.65 5.88 6.10
N MET A 135 0.44 5.86 5.62
CA MET A 135 -0.67 6.73 6.02
C MET A 135 -1.64 5.89 6.83
N VAL A 136 -1.69 6.11 8.16
CA VAL A 136 -2.41 5.19 9.05
C VAL A 136 -3.71 5.81 9.54
N GLY A 137 -4.79 5.05 9.48
CA GLY A 137 -6.07 5.36 10.13
C GLY A 137 -6.43 4.30 11.17
N GLY A 138 -7.00 4.73 12.29
CA GLY A 138 -7.47 3.87 13.35
C GLY A 138 -7.26 4.43 14.75
N LYS A 139 -7.40 3.59 15.78
CA LYS A 139 -7.23 3.97 17.18
C LYS A 139 -5.76 4.29 17.47
N GLU A 140 -5.50 5.41 18.16
CA GLU A 140 -4.14 5.88 18.46
C GLU A 140 -3.35 4.88 19.33
N GLU A 141 -3.99 4.24 20.29
CA GLU A 141 -3.34 3.23 21.14
C GLU A 141 -2.87 2.02 20.33
N VAL A 142 -3.69 1.56 19.36
CA VAL A 142 -3.34 0.47 18.45
C VAL A 142 -2.22 0.90 17.52
N PHE A 143 -2.30 2.11 16.96
CA PHE A 143 -1.24 2.70 16.15
C PHE A 143 0.09 2.73 16.90
N ASN A 144 0.13 3.26 18.13
CA ASN A 144 1.36 3.37 18.92
C ASN A 144 1.97 2.01 19.22
N ARG A 145 1.16 0.97 19.45
CA ARG A 145 1.60 -0.41 19.67
C ARG A 145 2.28 -1.00 18.42
N PHE A 146 1.77 -0.74 17.22
CA PHE A 146 2.24 -1.35 15.97
C PHE A 146 3.11 -0.43 15.09
N LYS A 147 3.27 0.84 15.47
CA LYS A 147 4.16 1.77 14.77
C LYS A 147 5.59 1.22 14.57
N PRO A 148 6.23 0.57 15.56
CA PRO A 148 7.57 -0.02 15.35
C PRO A 148 7.59 -1.11 14.28
N VAL A 149 6.52 -1.91 14.14
CA VAL A 149 6.39 -2.93 13.09
C VAL A 149 6.28 -2.27 11.72
N LEU A 150 5.42 -1.24 11.58
CA LEU A 150 5.29 -0.49 10.33
C LEU A 150 6.61 0.22 9.96
N ALA A 151 7.34 0.74 10.95
CA ALA A 151 8.64 1.39 10.76
C ALA A 151 9.73 0.44 10.24
N SER A 152 9.59 -0.87 10.39
CA SER A 152 10.51 -1.84 9.78
C SER A 152 10.33 -1.96 8.26
N MET A 153 9.22 -1.47 7.72
CA MET A 153 8.91 -1.45 6.29
C MET A 153 8.89 -0.04 5.69
N GLY A 154 8.99 1.00 6.52
CA GLY A 154 8.87 2.38 6.06
C GLY A 154 9.66 3.39 6.88
N SER A 155 10.08 4.46 6.24
CA SER A 155 10.79 5.59 6.86
C SER A 155 9.87 6.67 7.42
N SER A 156 8.59 6.65 7.04
CA SER A 156 7.56 7.57 7.52
C SER A 156 6.29 6.81 7.88
N VAL A 157 5.83 6.95 9.11
CA VAL A 157 4.62 6.28 9.62
C VAL A 157 3.79 7.30 10.38
N VAL A 158 2.70 7.75 9.77
CA VAL A 158 1.88 8.88 10.26
C VAL A 158 0.46 8.43 10.53
N LEU A 159 -0.04 8.69 11.74
CA LEU A 159 -1.47 8.56 12.06
C LEU A 159 -2.23 9.76 11.48
N CYS A 160 -3.13 9.49 10.54
CA CYS A 160 -3.89 10.50 9.81
C CYS A 160 -5.27 10.79 10.45
N GLY A 161 -5.71 9.94 11.36
CA GLY A 161 -7.00 10.04 12.03
C GLY A 161 -7.62 8.69 12.35
N GLY A 162 -8.93 8.64 12.55
CA GLY A 162 -9.68 7.39 12.78
C GLY A 162 -9.66 6.46 11.55
N ILE A 163 -10.34 5.31 11.69
CA ILE A 163 -10.39 4.30 10.62
C ILE A 163 -10.90 4.88 9.28
N GLY A 164 -10.22 4.54 8.20
CA GLY A 164 -10.43 5.07 6.85
C GLY A 164 -9.63 6.32 6.53
N ALA A 165 -9.06 7.03 7.52
CA ALA A 165 -8.26 8.24 7.29
C ALA A 165 -6.95 7.95 6.55
N GLY A 166 -6.35 6.79 6.73
CA GLY A 166 -5.19 6.33 5.97
C GLY A 166 -5.51 6.24 4.48
N ASN A 167 -6.60 5.54 4.13
CA ASN A 167 -7.03 5.41 2.74
C ASN A 167 -7.50 6.76 2.14
N VAL A 168 -8.19 7.63 2.89
CA VAL A 168 -8.48 9.01 2.43
C VAL A 168 -7.20 9.75 2.08
N THR A 169 -6.19 9.72 2.96
CA THR A 169 -4.89 10.37 2.72
C THR A 169 -4.18 9.75 1.50
N LYS A 170 -4.30 8.43 1.32
CA LYS A 170 -3.80 7.75 0.11
C LYS A 170 -4.50 8.23 -1.15
N LEU A 171 -5.80 8.43 -1.14
CA LEU A 171 -6.54 8.98 -2.28
C LEU A 171 -6.07 10.40 -2.63
N CYS A 172 -5.84 11.26 -1.63
CA CYS A 172 -5.23 12.58 -1.85
C CYS A 172 -3.84 12.45 -2.52
N ASN A 173 -2.99 11.54 -2.01
CA ASN A 173 -1.69 11.26 -2.63
C ASN A 173 -1.83 10.83 -4.10
N GLN A 174 -2.75 9.91 -4.41
CA GLN A 174 -2.92 9.40 -5.78
C GLN A 174 -3.45 10.46 -6.74
N THR A 175 -4.34 11.34 -6.29
CA THR A 175 -4.80 12.50 -7.06
C THR A 175 -3.62 13.41 -7.44
N ILE A 176 -2.78 13.77 -6.48
CA ILE A 176 -1.60 14.61 -6.72
C ILE A 176 -0.62 13.91 -7.67
N VAL A 177 -0.35 12.61 -7.47
CA VAL A 177 0.55 11.85 -8.34
C VAL A 177 0.02 11.81 -9.78
N ALA A 178 -1.27 11.54 -9.99
CA ALA A 178 -1.88 11.48 -11.32
C ALA A 178 -1.77 12.81 -12.07
N VAL A 179 -2.16 13.91 -11.40
CA VAL A 179 -2.12 15.25 -12.00
C VAL A 179 -0.68 15.69 -12.29
N ASN A 180 0.26 15.40 -11.38
CA ASN A 180 1.67 15.70 -11.61
C ASN A 180 2.24 14.95 -12.83
N ILE A 181 1.87 13.69 -13.03
CA ILE A 181 2.31 12.93 -14.23
C ILE A 181 1.71 13.55 -15.50
N ALA A 182 0.42 13.86 -15.49
CA ALA A 182 -0.27 14.40 -16.65
C ALA A 182 0.28 15.78 -17.02
N VAL A 183 0.34 16.73 -16.08
CA VAL A 183 0.82 18.09 -16.36
C VAL A 183 2.30 18.12 -16.75
N LEU A 184 3.11 17.20 -16.17
CA LEU A 184 4.51 17.06 -16.57
C LEU A 184 4.63 16.64 -18.04
N ALA A 185 3.87 15.65 -18.47
CA ALA A 185 3.89 15.18 -19.85
C ALA A 185 3.48 16.29 -20.84
N GLU A 186 2.41 17.04 -20.53
CA GLU A 186 1.95 18.16 -21.34
C GLU A 186 2.99 19.29 -21.41
N ALA A 187 3.59 19.66 -20.27
CA ALA A 187 4.59 20.72 -20.20
C ALA A 187 5.87 20.36 -21.00
N MET A 188 6.34 19.10 -20.88
CA MET A 188 7.50 18.63 -21.64
C MET A 188 7.23 18.65 -23.15
N GLN A 189 6.05 18.18 -23.57
CA GLN A 189 5.62 18.19 -24.98
C GLN A 189 5.51 19.61 -25.51
N MET A 190 4.89 20.53 -24.77
CA MET A 190 4.79 21.94 -25.14
C MET A 190 6.16 22.57 -25.35
N GLY A 191 7.08 22.37 -24.43
CA GLY A 191 8.44 22.91 -24.53
C GLY A 191 9.18 22.38 -25.75
N GLN A 192 9.06 21.09 -26.05
CA GLN A 192 9.64 20.47 -27.24
C GLN A 192 9.06 21.04 -28.53
N MET A 193 7.74 21.25 -28.60
CA MET A 193 7.10 21.89 -29.74
C MET A 193 7.55 23.35 -29.96
N CYS A 194 7.94 24.04 -28.87
CA CYS A 194 8.53 25.39 -28.91
C CYS A 194 10.04 25.40 -29.19
N GLY A 195 10.65 24.24 -29.49
CA GLY A 195 12.07 24.13 -29.83
C GLY A 195 13.03 24.08 -28.65
N VAL A 196 12.53 23.83 -27.43
CA VAL A 196 13.39 23.63 -26.24
C VAL A 196 13.60 22.15 -26.00
N GLU A 197 14.85 21.75 -25.83
CA GLU A 197 15.22 20.35 -25.56
C GLU A 197 14.65 19.90 -24.19
N PRO A 198 13.93 18.76 -24.13
CA PRO A 198 13.30 18.27 -22.90
C PRO A 198 14.23 18.14 -21.70
N GLN A 199 15.47 17.68 -21.92
CA GLN A 199 16.49 17.61 -20.87
C GLN A 199 16.78 18.96 -20.23
N LYS A 200 16.85 20.04 -21.03
CA LYS A 200 17.09 21.42 -20.55
C LYS A 200 15.91 21.96 -19.75
N ILE A 201 14.68 21.62 -20.18
CA ILE A 201 13.48 21.98 -19.42
C ILE A 201 13.54 21.32 -18.04
N PHE A 202 13.76 20.00 -17.98
CA PHE A 202 13.85 19.26 -16.74
C PHE A 202 14.92 19.83 -15.80
N GLU A 203 16.14 20.04 -16.29
CA GLU A 203 17.24 20.59 -15.48
C GLU A 203 16.92 21.97 -14.91
N ALA A 204 16.30 22.83 -15.70
CA ALA A 204 15.99 24.20 -15.31
C ALA A 204 14.92 24.31 -14.24
N ILE A 205 13.87 23.46 -14.29
CA ILE A 205 12.69 23.63 -13.45
C ILE A 205 12.62 22.68 -12.25
N ARG A 206 13.40 21.57 -12.26
CA ARG A 206 13.33 20.56 -11.20
C ARG A 206 13.66 21.06 -9.80
N GLY A 207 14.47 22.10 -9.68
CA GLY A 207 14.86 22.75 -8.41
C GLY A 207 13.96 23.90 -7.98
N GLY A 208 12.99 24.31 -8.82
CA GLY A 208 12.05 25.37 -8.54
C GLY A 208 10.71 24.86 -7.99
N LEU A 209 9.71 25.76 -7.97
CA LEU A 209 8.37 25.46 -7.46
C LEU A 209 7.63 24.34 -8.23
N ALA A 210 7.97 24.14 -9.52
CA ALA A 210 7.42 23.07 -10.34
C ALA A 210 8.01 21.68 -9.99
N GLY A 211 9.13 21.64 -9.27
CA GLY A 211 9.83 20.41 -8.89
C GLY A 211 8.98 19.51 -7.99
N SER A 212 9.04 18.21 -8.23
CA SER A 212 8.36 17.21 -7.40
C SER A 212 9.10 15.87 -7.46
N THR A 213 8.85 15.00 -6.48
CA THR A 213 9.36 13.61 -6.51
C THR A 213 8.84 12.88 -7.76
N VAL A 214 7.61 13.17 -8.19
CA VAL A 214 7.03 12.63 -9.42
C VAL A 214 7.83 13.09 -10.64
N MET A 215 8.12 14.37 -10.76
CA MET A 215 8.95 14.92 -11.85
C MET A 215 10.31 14.21 -11.89
N ASN A 216 11.02 14.13 -10.77
CA ASN A 216 12.33 13.50 -10.71
C ASN A 216 12.32 12.00 -11.11
N ALA A 217 11.22 11.29 -10.79
CA ALA A 217 11.06 9.89 -11.13
C ALA A 217 10.57 9.64 -12.56
N LYS A 218 9.76 10.55 -13.11
CA LYS A 218 9.02 10.30 -14.37
C LYS A 218 9.57 11.06 -15.57
N ALA A 219 10.14 12.24 -15.42
CA ALA A 219 10.70 12.99 -16.54
C ALA A 219 11.80 12.19 -17.29
N PRO A 220 12.78 11.56 -16.61
CA PRO A 220 13.75 10.72 -17.32
C PRO A 220 13.11 9.59 -18.12
N MET A 221 12.13 8.87 -17.51
CA MET A 221 11.41 7.79 -18.21
C MET A 221 10.67 8.28 -19.46
N MET A 222 10.02 9.47 -19.39
CA MET A 222 9.33 10.08 -20.51
C MET A 222 10.31 10.45 -21.64
N MET A 223 11.45 11.05 -21.29
CA MET A 223 12.49 11.43 -22.27
C MET A 223 13.13 10.22 -22.95
N ASP A 224 13.36 9.15 -22.18
CA ASP A 224 13.94 7.89 -22.68
C ASP A 224 12.90 6.98 -23.37
N GLN A 225 11.63 7.40 -23.44
CA GLN A 225 10.51 6.57 -23.92
C GLN A 225 10.41 5.22 -23.20
N ASN A 226 10.79 5.18 -21.94
CA ASN A 226 10.72 4.00 -21.10
C ASN A 226 9.33 3.93 -20.44
N PHE A 227 8.46 3.10 -20.98
CA PHE A 227 7.09 2.88 -20.48
C PHE A 227 6.93 1.57 -19.71
N GLU A 228 8.03 0.96 -19.29
CA GLU A 228 7.97 -0.22 -18.41
C GLU A 228 7.27 0.11 -17.08
N PRO A 229 6.29 -0.72 -16.66
CA PRO A 229 5.45 -0.40 -15.52
C PRO A 229 6.18 -0.59 -14.18
N GLY A 230 6.53 0.50 -13.51
CA GLY A 230 6.90 0.47 -12.09
C GLY A 230 5.68 0.46 -11.17
N PHE A 231 4.59 1.08 -11.62
CA PHE A 231 3.24 0.99 -11.05
C PHE A 231 2.26 0.92 -12.22
N ARG A 232 1.50 -0.16 -12.29
CA ARG A 232 0.62 -0.44 -13.43
C ARG A 232 -0.51 0.59 -13.52
N ILE A 233 -0.85 1.00 -14.73
CA ILE A 233 -1.86 2.03 -14.99
C ILE A 233 -3.27 1.60 -14.52
N ASP A 234 -3.61 0.31 -14.64
CA ASP A 234 -4.88 -0.22 -14.16
C ASP A 234 -5.07 -0.06 -12.65
N LEU A 235 -3.99 -0.18 -11.86
CA LEU A 235 -4.02 0.07 -10.43
C LEU A 235 -4.18 1.57 -10.12
N HIS A 236 -3.57 2.45 -10.92
CA HIS A 236 -3.78 3.88 -10.77
C HIS A 236 -5.20 4.31 -11.14
N ILE A 237 -5.75 3.75 -12.23
CA ILE A 237 -7.15 3.96 -12.61
C ILE A 237 -8.09 3.48 -11.49
N LYS A 238 -7.81 2.33 -10.89
CA LYS A 238 -8.56 1.83 -9.72
C LYS A 238 -8.51 2.82 -8.56
N ASP A 239 -7.33 3.39 -8.25
CA ASP A 239 -7.18 4.38 -7.18
C ASP A 239 -8.00 5.65 -7.48
N LEU A 240 -7.96 6.15 -8.74
CA LEU A 240 -8.75 7.32 -9.13
C LEU A 240 -10.26 7.06 -9.15
N LYS A 241 -10.69 5.85 -9.48
CA LYS A 241 -12.10 5.45 -9.29
C LYS A 241 -12.50 5.51 -7.82
N ASN A 242 -11.66 5.00 -6.91
CA ASN A 242 -11.91 5.13 -5.47
C ASN A 242 -11.97 6.60 -5.02
N VAL A 243 -11.21 7.53 -5.66
CA VAL A 243 -11.32 8.99 -5.39
C VAL A 243 -12.71 9.50 -5.78
N VAL A 244 -13.18 9.19 -7.00
CA VAL A 244 -14.49 9.62 -7.48
C VAL A 244 -15.61 9.05 -6.62
N ASP A 245 -15.54 7.77 -6.29
CA ASP A 245 -16.53 7.10 -5.45
C ASP A 245 -16.57 7.72 -4.04
N ALA A 246 -15.42 7.97 -3.43
CA ALA A 246 -15.34 8.60 -2.11
C ALA A 246 -15.88 10.04 -2.12
N ALA A 247 -15.61 10.81 -3.17
CA ALA A 247 -16.11 12.18 -3.31
C ALA A 247 -17.64 12.22 -3.55
N SER A 248 -18.21 11.22 -4.24
CA SER A 248 -19.64 11.18 -4.55
C SER A 248 -20.52 10.82 -3.34
N VAL A 249 -19.98 10.12 -2.35
CA VAL A 249 -20.71 9.75 -1.12
C VAL A 249 -20.96 10.98 -0.20
N GLY A 250 -20.35 12.13 -0.49
CA GLY A 250 -20.67 13.45 0.13
C GLY A 250 -20.51 13.53 1.64
N SER A 251 -19.85 12.57 2.25
CA SER A 251 -19.70 12.44 3.69
C SER A 251 -18.29 11.97 4.07
N LEU A 252 -17.31 12.66 3.50
CA LEU A 252 -15.97 12.59 4.02
C LEU A 252 -15.76 13.64 5.10
#